data_4eae0b7332b9854e93ea5407ab3632df
#
_entry.id   4eae0b7332b9854e93ea5407ab3632df
#
_cell.length_a   1.000
_cell.length_b   1.000
_cell.length_c   1.000
_cell.angle_alpha   90.00
_cell.angle_beta   90.00
_cell.angle_gamma   90.00
#
_symmetry.space_group_name_H-M   'P 1'
#
loop_
_entity.id
_entity.type
_entity.pdbx_description
1 polymer ?
#
loop_
_entity_poly.entity_id
_entity_poly.type
_entity_poly.pdbx_seq_one_letter_code
_entity_poly.pdbx_strand_id
1 'polypeptide(L)'
;MSQSQMMLQQKDLYTVQAKPQVPFGHLRALWFQITGTLCNLTCVHCFISCSPTNHSLEFLAPETVYRYLDEAVQLGVREIYFTGGEPFMHKDLLAILERSLQVAPTSVLTNGTLITPRVAEALGRLQASSPYSLEIRVSLDDVDEAQNDAVRGKGALRKALQAMQRLQAQGIPPIVAVTEYLYANASRDAASDHGEEQSQGEGSGFYRKFRDFLLSNGIDKPRLKMIPVFAMGQLEGAVPLAQYVTTSMLEGFDSDTLQCTSSRIVADGGVYACPLLVGEPQARLSTDSLADALQPCTLYHTACHTCYVTGMTCSNY
;
A
#
# COMPACT_ATOMS: atom_id res chain seq x y z
N MET A 1 10.44 -24.68 25.29
CA MET A 1 10.22 -24.77 23.83
C MET A 1 10.86 -23.57 23.19
N SER A 2 11.60 -23.75 22.08
CA SER A 2 12.16 -22.60 21.34
C SER A 2 11.05 -21.82 20.62
N GLN A 3 11.27 -20.53 20.36
CA GLN A 3 10.33 -19.71 19.56
C GLN A 3 9.97 -20.37 18.21
N SER A 4 10.95 -21.00 17.57
CA SER A 4 10.73 -21.74 16.32
C SER A 4 9.79 -22.94 16.48
N GLN A 5 9.83 -23.64 17.61
CA GLN A 5 8.92 -24.75 17.90
C GLN A 5 7.48 -24.28 18.17
N MET A 6 7.33 -23.13 18.82
CA MET A 6 6.01 -22.49 19.02
C MET A 6 5.40 -22.00 17.69
N MET A 7 6.22 -21.43 16.80
CA MET A 7 5.77 -20.99 15.47
C MET A 7 5.34 -22.17 14.59
N LEU A 8 6.07 -23.29 14.62
CA LEU A 8 5.70 -24.52 13.90
C LEU A 8 4.40 -25.10 14.44
N GLN A 9 4.21 -25.18 15.77
CA GLN A 9 2.96 -25.65 16.37
C GLN A 9 1.77 -24.72 16.06
N GLN A 10 1.94 -23.40 16.05
CA GLN A 10 0.88 -22.47 15.65
C GLN A 10 0.53 -22.63 14.17
N LYS A 11 1.51 -22.80 13.29
CA LYS A 11 1.29 -23.02 11.87
C LYS A 11 0.54 -24.33 11.62
N ASP A 12 0.89 -25.40 12.37
CA ASP A 12 0.24 -26.70 12.28
C ASP A 12 -1.21 -26.66 12.83
N LEU A 13 -1.45 -25.98 13.96
CA LEU A 13 -2.79 -25.77 14.51
C LEU A 13 -3.67 -24.94 13.56
N TYR A 14 -3.09 -23.92 12.92
CA TYR A 14 -3.82 -23.08 11.95
C TYR A 14 -4.16 -23.82 10.65
N THR A 15 -3.32 -24.78 10.23
CA THR A 15 -3.61 -25.63 9.06
C THR A 15 -4.73 -26.64 9.31
N VAL A 16 -5.00 -26.98 10.56
CA VAL A 16 -6.08 -27.93 10.94
C VAL A 16 -7.44 -27.21 11.15
N GLN A 17 -7.41 -25.93 11.52
CA GLN A 17 -8.65 -25.15 11.68
C GLN A 17 -9.14 -24.60 10.33
N ALA A 18 -10.45 -24.57 10.15
CA ALA A 18 -11.05 -23.90 8.99
C ALA A 18 -10.61 -22.43 8.97
N LYS A 19 -9.95 -22.03 7.90
CA LYS A 19 -9.49 -20.64 7.73
C LYS A 19 -10.70 -19.72 7.67
N PRO A 20 -10.75 -18.63 8.45
CA PRO A 20 -11.88 -17.74 8.46
C PRO A 20 -12.04 -17.04 7.10
N GLN A 21 -13.28 -16.78 6.73
CA GLN A 21 -13.65 -16.07 5.51
C GLN A 21 -14.44 -14.82 5.85
N VAL A 22 -14.27 -13.78 5.04
CA VAL A 22 -15.08 -12.57 5.08
C VAL A 22 -15.84 -12.41 3.77
N PRO A 23 -17.09 -11.96 3.80
CA PRO A 23 -17.88 -11.76 2.59
C PRO A 23 -17.28 -10.63 1.76
N PHE A 24 -17.56 -10.65 0.45
CA PHE A 24 -17.35 -9.50 -0.41
C PHE A 24 -18.65 -8.70 -0.50
N GLY A 25 -18.62 -7.44 -0.16
CA GLY A 25 -19.79 -6.56 -0.22
C GLY A 25 -20.02 -6.00 -1.62
N HIS A 26 -19.20 -5.03 -2.02
CA HIS A 26 -19.26 -4.39 -3.34
C HIS A 26 -17.89 -3.84 -3.71
N LEU A 27 -17.60 -3.74 -5.01
CA LEU A 27 -16.33 -3.20 -5.49
C LEU A 27 -16.30 -1.68 -5.31
N ARG A 28 -15.60 -1.23 -4.29
CA ARG A 28 -15.40 0.19 -4.01
C ARG A 28 -14.09 0.72 -4.58
N ALA A 29 -13.00 -0.03 -4.39
CA ALA A 29 -11.69 0.33 -4.86
C ALA A 29 -11.07 -0.74 -5.77
N LEU A 30 -10.56 -0.32 -6.92
CA LEU A 30 -9.79 -1.16 -7.81
C LEU A 30 -8.35 -0.70 -7.83
N TRP A 31 -7.44 -1.65 -7.56
CA TRP A 31 -6.00 -1.43 -7.57
C TRP A 31 -5.38 -2.05 -8.82
N PHE A 32 -4.29 -1.46 -9.29
CA PHE A 32 -3.45 -2.00 -10.36
C PHE A 32 -2.00 -2.00 -9.93
N GLN A 33 -1.35 -3.16 -9.97
CA GLN A 33 0.10 -3.29 -9.80
C GLN A 33 0.77 -3.24 -11.17
N ILE A 34 0.87 -2.05 -11.75
CA ILE A 34 1.19 -1.86 -13.18
C ILE A 34 2.64 -2.16 -13.56
N THR A 35 3.58 -2.09 -12.63
CA THR A 35 5.01 -2.36 -12.86
C THR A 35 5.48 -3.66 -12.21
N GLY A 36 4.54 -4.54 -11.88
CA GLY A 36 4.87 -5.79 -11.20
C GLY A 36 5.75 -5.56 -9.98
N THR A 37 6.86 -6.28 -9.89
CA THR A 37 7.85 -6.15 -8.80
C THR A 37 9.07 -5.31 -9.17
N LEU A 38 9.13 -4.71 -10.36
CA LEU A 38 10.24 -3.87 -10.77
C LEU A 38 10.15 -2.48 -10.12
N CYS A 39 11.19 -2.09 -9.39
CA CYS A 39 11.33 -0.79 -8.73
C CYS A 39 12.75 -0.27 -8.87
N ASN A 40 12.93 1.04 -8.93
CA ASN A 40 14.25 1.67 -8.95
C ASN A 40 14.89 1.82 -7.56
N LEU A 41 14.19 1.38 -6.49
CA LEU A 41 14.69 1.31 -5.12
C LEU A 41 14.59 -0.12 -4.57
N THR A 42 15.32 -0.39 -3.46
CA THR A 42 15.24 -1.63 -2.69
C THR A 42 15.02 -1.27 -1.22
N CYS A 43 13.76 -1.00 -0.86
CA CYS A 43 13.41 -0.61 0.51
C CYS A 43 13.43 -1.80 1.45
N VAL A 44 13.99 -1.64 2.66
CA VAL A 44 14.15 -2.71 3.64
C VAL A 44 12.84 -3.29 4.19
N HIS A 45 11.73 -2.54 4.08
CA HIS A 45 10.40 -2.98 4.53
C HIS A 45 9.44 -3.31 3.38
N CYS A 46 9.94 -3.46 2.14
CA CYS A 46 9.05 -3.70 1.01
C CYS A 46 8.32 -5.04 1.14
N PHE A 47 7.01 -4.99 1.32
CA PHE A 47 6.17 -6.17 1.57
C PHE A 47 6.01 -7.11 0.36
N ILE A 48 6.32 -6.66 -0.85
CA ILE A 48 6.36 -7.48 -2.08
C ILE A 48 7.77 -7.58 -2.66
N SER A 49 8.81 -7.26 -1.88
CA SER A 49 10.24 -7.40 -2.24
C SER A 49 10.64 -6.77 -3.57
N CYS A 50 10.03 -5.63 -3.91
CA CYS A 50 10.38 -4.90 -5.15
C CYS A 50 11.85 -4.46 -5.16
N SER A 51 12.48 -4.54 -6.33
CA SER A 51 13.86 -4.10 -6.54
C SER A 51 14.14 -3.85 -8.02
N PRO A 52 15.32 -3.28 -8.37
CA PRO A 52 15.73 -3.11 -9.77
C PRO A 52 15.95 -4.44 -10.52
N THR A 53 16.02 -5.55 -9.82
CA THR A 53 16.31 -6.87 -10.38
C THR A 53 15.21 -7.91 -10.13
N ASN A 54 14.12 -7.52 -9.44
CA ASN A 54 13.01 -8.43 -9.21
C ASN A 54 12.00 -8.35 -10.37
N HIS A 55 11.92 -9.43 -11.14
CA HIS A 55 11.00 -9.63 -12.28
C HIS A 55 10.01 -10.77 -12.02
N SER A 56 9.68 -11.07 -10.75
CA SER A 56 8.75 -12.15 -10.43
C SER A 56 7.31 -11.87 -10.85
N LEU A 57 6.95 -10.60 -11.02
CA LEU A 57 5.70 -10.16 -11.62
C LEU A 57 6.00 -9.15 -12.72
N GLU A 58 5.38 -9.34 -13.88
CA GLU A 58 5.58 -8.51 -15.07
C GLU A 58 4.75 -7.22 -15.07
N PHE A 59 5.06 -6.32 -15.98
CA PHE A 59 4.28 -5.11 -16.23
C PHE A 59 2.92 -5.46 -16.83
N LEU A 60 1.89 -4.76 -16.40
CA LEU A 60 0.59 -4.84 -17.08
C LEU A 60 0.61 -4.06 -18.39
N ALA A 61 0.21 -4.69 -19.48
CA ALA A 61 0.00 -3.97 -20.73
C ALA A 61 -1.15 -2.95 -20.59
N PRO A 62 -1.07 -1.78 -21.23
CA PRO A 62 -2.14 -0.77 -21.19
C PRO A 62 -3.51 -1.33 -21.56
N GLU A 63 -3.58 -2.22 -22.54
CA GLU A 63 -4.81 -2.85 -23.01
C GLU A 63 -5.46 -3.70 -21.90
N THR A 64 -4.65 -4.38 -21.10
CA THR A 64 -5.12 -5.13 -19.93
C THR A 64 -5.73 -4.19 -18.90
N VAL A 65 -5.05 -3.08 -18.61
CA VAL A 65 -5.57 -2.05 -17.67
C VAL A 65 -6.88 -1.47 -18.19
N TYR A 66 -6.95 -1.11 -19.48
CA TYR A 66 -8.16 -0.53 -20.07
C TYR A 66 -9.35 -1.48 -20.02
N ARG A 67 -9.15 -2.76 -20.32
CA ARG A 67 -10.20 -3.78 -20.20
C ARG A 67 -10.76 -3.85 -18.77
N TYR A 68 -9.90 -3.89 -17.76
CA TYR A 68 -10.36 -3.94 -16.37
C TYR A 68 -10.99 -2.60 -15.91
N LEU A 69 -10.57 -1.46 -16.44
CA LEU A 69 -11.25 -0.18 -16.21
C LEU A 69 -12.67 -0.20 -16.79
N ASP A 70 -12.88 -0.78 -17.97
CA ASP A 70 -14.20 -0.90 -18.58
C ASP A 70 -15.12 -1.84 -17.78
N GLU A 71 -14.60 -2.97 -17.28
CA GLU A 71 -15.33 -3.84 -16.35
C GLU A 71 -15.68 -3.10 -15.04
N ALA A 72 -14.74 -2.33 -14.49
CA ALA A 72 -14.92 -1.58 -13.25
C ALA A 72 -16.04 -0.53 -13.34
N VAL A 73 -16.21 0.13 -14.49
CA VAL A 73 -17.34 1.05 -14.74
C VAL A 73 -18.66 0.32 -14.52
N GLN A 74 -18.82 -0.88 -15.09
CA GLN A 74 -20.05 -1.68 -14.98
C GLN A 74 -20.31 -2.17 -13.55
N LEU A 75 -19.24 -2.35 -12.77
CA LEU A 75 -19.29 -2.80 -11.39
C LEU A 75 -19.40 -1.65 -10.36
N GLY A 76 -19.46 -0.41 -10.83
CA GLY A 76 -19.69 0.77 -10.00
C GLY A 76 -18.51 1.14 -9.11
N VAL A 77 -17.25 0.92 -9.56
CA VAL A 77 -16.05 1.31 -8.84
C VAL A 77 -16.07 2.81 -8.49
N ARG A 78 -15.58 3.14 -7.30
CA ARG A 78 -15.58 4.55 -6.81
C ARG A 78 -14.19 5.15 -6.75
N GLU A 79 -13.14 4.35 -6.68
CA GLU A 79 -11.76 4.79 -6.56
C GLU A 79 -10.83 3.82 -7.30
N ILE A 80 -9.81 4.37 -7.94
CA ILE A 80 -8.80 3.60 -8.65
C ILE A 80 -7.42 3.94 -8.07
N TYR A 81 -6.60 2.91 -7.90
CA TYR A 81 -5.27 3.03 -7.33
C TYR A 81 -4.23 2.37 -8.24
N PHE A 82 -3.13 3.08 -8.48
CA PHE A 82 -1.97 2.54 -9.18
C PHE A 82 -0.79 2.38 -8.22
N THR A 83 -0.23 1.20 -8.24
CA THR A 83 0.96 0.79 -7.49
C THR A 83 1.82 -0.13 -8.35
N GLY A 84 2.79 -0.76 -7.75
CA GLY A 84 3.71 -1.69 -8.40
C GLY A 84 5.00 -1.75 -7.59
N GLY A 85 6.12 -1.94 -8.25
CA GLY A 85 7.38 -1.54 -7.69
C GLY A 85 7.44 0.00 -7.67
N GLU A 86 7.64 0.60 -8.83
CA GLU A 86 7.51 2.06 -8.98
C GLU A 86 6.68 2.38 -10.24
N PRO A 87 5.45 2.91 -10.09
CA PRO A 87 4.56 3.17 -11.22
C PRO A 87 5.15 4.08 -12.29
N PHE A 88 5.97 5.07 -11.93
CA PHE A 88 6.61 5.98 -12.89
C PHE A 88 7.72 5.33 -13.74
N MET A 89 8.00 4.03 -13.57
CA MET A 89 8.79 3.25 -14.52
C MET A 89 7.95 2.74 -15.70
N HIS A 90 6.62 2.77 -15.62
CA HIS A 90 5.76 2.38 -16.72
C HIS A 90 5.71 3.47 -17.79
N LYS A 91 6.17 3.17 -19.00
CA LYS A 91 6.29 4.14 -20.10
C LYS A 91 4.95 4.77 -20.50
N ASP A 92 3.86 4.03 -20.36
CA ASP A 92 2.50 4.43 -20.76
C ASP A 92 1.67 4.93 -19.56
N LEU A 93 2.28 5.17 -18.38
CA LEU A 93 1.56 5.57 -17.16
C LEU A 93 0.64 6.77 -17.40
N LEU A 94 1.10 7.82 -18.09
CA LEU A 94 0.30 9.02 -18.31
C LEU A 94 -0.96 8.74 -19.13
N ALA A 95 -0.89 7.89 -20.15
CA ALA A 95 -2.05 7.48 -20.94
C ALA A 95 -3.01 6.60 -20.12
N ILE A 96 -2.47 5.73 -19.28
CA ILE A 96 -3.26 4.92 -18.34
C ILE A 96 -4.01 5.82 -17.35
N LEU A 97 -3.33 6.82 -16.78
CA LEU A 97 -3.95 7.77 -15.86
C LEU A 97 -5.03 8.62 -16.53
N GLU A 98 -4.80 9.06 -17.76
CA GLU A 98 -5.80 9.78 -18.56
C GLU A 98 -7.10 8.97 -18.70
N ARG A 99 -6.97 7.66 -19.06
CA ARG A 99 -8.12 6.75 -19.17
C ARG A 99 -8.79 6.50 -17.82
N SER A 100 -8.01 6.28 -16.76
CA SER A 100 -8.51 6.03 -15.40
C SER A 100 -9.31 7.22 -14.85
N LEU A 101 -8.84 8.43 -15.08
CA LEU A 101 -9.47 9.68 -14.65
C LEU A 101 -10.78 10.00 -15.41
N GLN A 102 -11.16 9.24 -16.43
CA GLN A 102 -12.50 9.29 -17.02
C GLN A 102 -13.46 8.32 -16.30
N VAL A 103 -12.95 7.41 -15.46
CA VAL A 103 -13.74 6.39 -14.77
C VAL A 103 -14.05 6.78 -13.33
N ALA A 104 -13.01 7.14 -12.55
CA ALA A 104 -13.16 7.48 -11.13
C ALA A 104 -11.96 8.31 -10.61
N PRO A 105 -12.05 8.90 -9.41
CA PRO A 105 -10.91 9.45 -8.70
C PRO A 105 -9.76 8.46 -8.66
N THR A 106 -8.56 8.93 -9.00
CA THR A 106 -7.40 8.07 -9.21
C THR A 106 -6.24 8.48 -8.29
N SER A 107 -5.66 7.50 -7.62
CA SER A 107 -4.48 7.67 -6.75
C SER A 107 -3.29 6.89 -7.29
N VAL A 108 -2.10 7.47 -7.23
CA VAL A 108 -0.82 6.80 -7.56
C VAL A 108 0.07 6.76 -6.32
N LEU A 109 0.52 5.56 -5.96
CA LEU A 109 1.48 5.34 -4.88
C LEU A 109 2.88 5.27 -5.47
N THR A 110 3.79 6.15 -5.04
CA THR A 110 5.13 6.28 -5.63
C THR A 110 6.19 6.59 -4.56
N ASN A 111 7.43 6.21 -4.84
CA ASN A 111 8.56 6.69 -4.06
C ASN A 111 8.97 8.14 -4.41
N GLY A 112 8.36 8.74 -5.44
CA GLY A 112 8.57 10.11 -5.88
C GLY A 112 9.87 10.38 -6.65
N THR A 113 10.82 9.47 -6.67
CA THR A 113 12.17 9.73 -7.19
C THR A 113 12.23 9.97 -8.70
N LEU A 114 11.19 9.55 -9.44
CA LEU A 114 11.08 9.71 -10.89
C LEU A 114 10.15 10.86 -11.32
N ILE A 115 9.58 11.61 -10.38
CA ILE A 115 8.75 12.78 -10.69
C ILE A 115 9.63 13.97 -11.04
N THR A 116 10.03 14.04 -12.31
CA THR A 116 10.76 15.17 -12.89
C THR A 116 9.84 16.39 -13.08
N PRO A 117 10.37 17.61 -13.34
CA PRO A 117 9.53 18.76 -13.69
C PRO A 117 8.57 18.48 -14.84
N ARG A 118 9.03 17.81 -15.90
CA ARG A 118 8.21 17.45 -17.07
C ARG A 118 7.07 16.48 -16.70
N VAL A 119 7.35 15.51 -15.82
CA VAL A 119 6.32 14.57 -15.31
C VAL A 119 5.28 15.32 -14.48
N ALA A 120 5.72 16.20 -13.55
CA ALA A 120 4.80 16.98 -12.73
C ALA A 120 3.90 17.89 -13.58
N GLU A 121 4.44 18.58 -14.58
CA GLU A 121 3.66 19.38 -15.54
C GLU A 121 2.64 18.53 -16.31
N ALA A 122 2.99 17.33 -16.74
CA ALA A 122 2.08 16.44 -17.43
C ALA A 122 0.93 15.97 -16.49
N LEU A 123 1.25 15.63 -15.24
CA LEU A 123 0.25 15.30 -14.23
C LEU A 123 -0.68 16.50 -13.93
N GLY A 124 -0.14 17.72 -13.85
CA GLY A 124 -0.93 18.94 -13.68
C GLY A 124 -1.91 19.16 -14.83
N ARG A 125 -1.50 18.94 -16.08
CA ARG A 125 -2.39 18.99 -17.23
C ARG A 125 -3.49 17.95 -17.18
N LEU A 126 -3.15 16.70 -16.82
CA LEU A 126 -4.13 15.63 -16.63
C LEU A 126 -5.15 15.99 -15.57
N GLN A 127 -4.71 16.48 -14.40
CA GLN A 127 -5.61 16.91 -13.33
C GLN A 127 -6.54 18.04 -13.80
N ALA A 128 -6.03 19.01 -14.54
CA ALA A 128 -6.82 20.17 -15.00
C ALA A 128 -7.85 19.80 -16.09
N SER A 129 -7.59 18.77 -16.89
CA SER A 129 -8.48 18.35 -17.99
C SER A 129 -9.42 17.20 -17.62
N SER A 130 -9.31 16.63 -16.43
CA SER A 130 -10.03 15.43 -16.04
C SER A 130 -11.27 15.75 -15.19
N PRO A 131 -12.37 14.96 -15.32
CA PRO A 131 -13.57 15.14 -14.50
C PRO A 131 -13.37 14.69 -13.05
N TYR A 132 -12.40 13.81 -12.80
CA TYR A 132 -12.08 13.27 -11.47
C TYR A 132 -10.72 13.73 -10.98
N SER A 133 -10.53 13.69 -9.66
CA SER A 133 -9.28 14.11 -9.01
C SER A 133 -8.16 13.08 -9.16
N LEU A 134 -6.93 13.59 -9.36
CA LEU A 134 -5.69 12.83 -9.29
C LEU A 134 -5.02 13.08 -7.94
N GLU A 135 -4.76 12.03 -7.20
CA GLU A 135 -3.95 12.06 -5.97
C GLU A 135 -2.60 11.38 -6.20
N ILE A 136 -1.55 11.99 -5.69
CA ILE A 136 -0.21 11.37 -5.67
C ILE A 136 0.20 11.16 -4.22
N ARG A 137 0.43 9.90 -3.84
CA ARG A 137 0.92 9.49 -2.52
C ARG A 137 2.40 9.23 -2.60
N VAL A 138 3.17 10.12 -1.98
CA VAL A 138 4.64 10.03 -1.97
C VAL A 138 5.09 9.37 -0.68
N SER A 139 5.90 8.33 -0.81
CA SER A 139 6.35 7.54 0.33
C SER A 139 7.55 8.15 1.03
N LEU A 140 7.46 8.28 2.36
CA LEU A 140 8.56 8.61 3.28
C LEU A 140 8.56 7.65 4.47
N ASP A 141 9.67 7.58 5.22
CA ASP A 141 9.77 6.80 6.47
C ASP A 141 10.29 7.63 7.64
N ASP A 142 11.10 8.65 7.40
CA ASP A 142 11.51 9.61 8.40
C ASP A 142 11.72 11.01 7.81
N VAL A 143 11.75 12.01 8.68
CA VAL A 143 12.10 13.40 8.35
C VAL A 143 13.62 13.63 8.39
N ASP A 144 14.38 12.76 9.04
CA ASP A 144 15.84 12.73 9.01
C ASP A 144 16.32 12.02 7.75
N GLU A 145 17.21 12.68 6.96
CA GLU A 145 17.69 12.13 5.69
C GLU A 145 18.44 10.81 5.88
N ALA A 146 19.25 10.70 6.92
CA ALA A 146 20.04 9.49 7.15
C ALA A 146 19.14 8.29 7.49
N GLN A 147 18.11 8.50 8.33
CA GLN A 147 17.14 7.47 8.71
C GLN A 147 16.27 7.06 7.54
N ASN A 148 15.68 8.01 6.83
CA ASN A 148 14.87 7.73 5.65
C ASN A 148 15.67 6.99 4.57
N ASP A 149 16.89 7.45 4.29
CA ASP A 149 17.74 6.89 3.25
C ASP A 149 18.32 5.53 3.63
N ALA A 150 18.50 5.24 4.92
CA ALA A 150 18.83 3.90 5.40
C ALA A 150 17.73 2.88 5.06
N VAL A 151 16.47 3.30 5.04
CA VAL A 151 15.31 2.45 4.69
C VAL A 151 15.10 2.38 3.19
N ARG A 152 15.14 3.52 2.48
CA ARG A 152 14.70 3.63 1.08
C ARG A 152 15.84 3.69 0.07
N GLY A 153 17.04 4.02 0.51
CA GLY A 153 18.20 4.22 -0.36
C GLY A 153 18.63 5.67 -0.47
N LYS A 154 19.89 5.87 -0.76
CA LYS A 154 20.57 7.17 -0.75
C LYS A 154 19.89 8.23 -1.63
N GLY A 155 19.59 9.39 -1.03
CA GLY A 155 18.98 10.55 -1.68
C GLY A 155 17.47 10.40 -1.92
N ALA A 156 16.83 9.39 -1.32
CA ALA A 156 15.39 9.16 -1.48
C ALA A 156 14.58 10.29 -0.86
N LEU A 157 14.90 10.73 0.37
CA LEU A 157 14.19 11.84 1.03
C LEU A 157 14.22 13.11 0.20
N ARG A 158 15.40 13.53 -0.24
CA ARG A 158 15.56 14.76 -1.01
C ARG A 158 14.78 14.72 -2.33
N LYS A 159 14.82 13.59 -3.06
CA LYS A 159 14.07 13.43 -4.31
C LYS A 159 12.56 13.43 -4.07
N ALA A 160 12.08 12.79 -3.01
CA ALA A 160 10.68 12.78 -2.62
C ALA A 160 10.18 14.20 -2.26
N LEU A 161 10.95 14.98 -1.50
CA LEU A 161 10.62 16.39 -1.21
C LEU A 161 10.54 17.23 -2.48
N GLN A 162 11.51 17.11 -3.39
CA GLN A 162 11.47 17.79 -4.67
C GLN A 162 10.26 17.40 -5.52
N ALA A 163 9.86 16.11 -5.49
CA ALA A 163 8.67 15.64 -6.17
C ALA A 163 7.40 16.28 -5.58
N MET A 164 7.27 16.33 -4.27
CA MET A 164 6.13 16.95 -3.60
C MET A 164 6.01 18.45 -3.91
N GLN A 165 7.14 19.18 -3.88
CA GLN A 165 7.17 20.60 -4.25
C GLN A 165 6.73 20.82 -5.70
N ARG A 166 7.21 19.98 -6.63
CA ARG A 166 6.84 20.03 -8.05
C ARG A 166 5.35 19.76 -8.25
N LEU A 167 4.80 18.75 -7.58
CA LEU A 167 3.38 18.40 -7.64
C LEU A 167 2.51 19.54 -7.11
N GLN A 168 2.85 20.10 -5.95
CA GLN A 168 2.15 21.24 -5.38
C GLN A 168 2.14 22.45 -6.30
N ALA A 169 3.27 22.74 -6.96
CA ALA A 169 3.37 23.83 -7.94
C ALA A 169 2.46 23.61 -9.17
N GLN A 170 2.02 22.38 -9.43
CA GLN A 170 1.08 22.03 -10.48
C GLN A 170 -0.37 21.87 -9.98
N GLY A 171 -0.66 22.30 -8.75
CA GLY A 171 -2.01 22.22 -8.18
C GLY A 171 -2.39 20.81 -7.69
N ILE A 172 -1.43 19.90 -7.51
CA ILE A 172 -1.63 18.55 -6.96
C ILE A 172 -1.00 18.50 -5.56
N PRO A 173 -1.76 18.80 -4.48
CA PRO A 173 -1.24 18.70 -3.12
C PRO A 173 -0.95 17.23 -2.78
N PRO A 174 0.32 16.86 -2.51
CA PRO A 174 0.68 15.46 -2.29
C PRO A 174 0.13 14.94 -0.97
N ILE A 175 -0.10 13.62 -0.91
CA ILE A 175 -0.28 12.88 0.34
C ILE A 175 1.05 12.20 0.66
N VAL A 176 1.48 12.27 1.90
CA VAL A 176 2.68 11.56 2.36
C VAL A 176 2.27 10.24 2.99
N ALA A 177 2.72 9.12 2.42
CA ALA A 177 2.52 7.80 2.99
C ALA A 177 3.75 7.43 3.83
N VAL A 178 3.54 7.20 5.12
CA VAL A 178 4.61 6.91 6.08
C VAL A 178 4.40 5.50 6.64
N THR A 179 5.45 4.68 6.59
CA THR A 179 5.44 3.36 7.22
C THR A 179 5.99 3.47 8.64
N GLU A 180 5.31 2.85 9.61
CA GLU A 180 5.72 2.86 11.02
C GLU A 180 6.97 2.02 11.34
N TYR A 181 7.74 1.64 10.32
CA TYR A 181 8.88 0.71 10.44
C TYR A 181 9.94 1.15 11.46
N LEU A 182 10.40 2.39 11.39
CA LEU A 182 11.43 2.92 12.29
C LEU A 182 10.90 3.10 13.72
N TYR A 183 9.64 3.45 13.86
CA TYR A 183 9.01 3.72 15.17
C TYR A 183 8.59 2.44 15.88
N ALA A 184 8.14 1.42 15.16
CA ALA A 184 7.86 0.11 15.73
C ALA A 184 9.11 -0.56 16.34
N ASN A 185 10.30 -0.29 15.78
CA ASN A 185 11.56 -0.77 16.34
C ASN A 185 12.01 0.05 17.56
N ALA A 186 11.87 1.37 17.54
CA ALA A 186 12.22 2.24 18.67
C ALA A 186 11.38 1.95 19.94
N SER A 187 10.08 1.68 19.77
CA SER A 187 9.18 1.30 20.88
C SER A 187 9.54 -0.07 21.48
N ARG A 188 10.15 -0.97 20.73
CA ARG A 188 10.63 -2.28 21.22
C ARG A 188 11.87 -2.15 22.08
N ASP A 189 12.79 -1.27 21.72
CA ASP A 189 14.01 -1.01 22.49
C ASP A 189 13.69 -0.25 23.79
N ALA A 190 12.64 0.61 23.78
CA ALA A 190 12.17 1.34 24.96
C ALA A 190 11.31 0.49 25.92
N ALA A 191 10.59 -0.53 25.42
CA ALA A 191 9.73 -1.40 26.23
C ALA A 191 10.52 -2.32 27.18
N SER A 192 11.85 -2.37 27.07
CA SER A 192 12.71 -3.10 28.02
C SER A 192 12.94 -2.34 29.34
N ASP A 193 12.56 -1.07 29.46
CA ASP A 193 12.97 -0.25 30.63
C ASP A 193 11.84 0.48 31.38
N HIS A 194 10.58 0.54 30.96
CA HIS A 194 9.51 1.15 31.79
C HIS A 194 8.10 0.67 31.43
N GLY A 195 7.33 0.38 32.52
CA GLY A 195 5.92 -0.03 32.44
C GLY A 195 4.96 1.10 32.16
N GLU A 196 3.85 0.72 31.58
CA GLU A 196 2.51 1.31 31.62
C GLU A 196 2.37 2.85 31.66
N GLU A 197 2.54 3.51 30.48
CA GLU A 197 1.86 4.78 30.17
C GLU A 197 1.89 5.10 28.68
N GLN A 198 1.22 4.29 27.84
CA GLN A 198 1.17 4.51 26.39
C GLN A 198 -0.27 4.35 25.89
N SER A 199 -1.03 5.44 25.76
CA SER A 199 -2.21 5.36 24.91
C SER A 199 -2.75 6.65 24.28
N GLN A 200 -2.23 7.86 24.57
CA GLN A 200 -2.82 9.07 23.98
C GLN A 200 -1.86 10.17 23.51
N GLY A 201 -0.53 10.04 23.69
CA GLY A 201 0.43 11.12 23.40
C GLY A 201 1.32 10.94 22.17
N GLU A 202 1.70 9.72 21.82
CA GLU A 202 2.74 9.44 20.81
C GLU A 202 2.26 9.66 19.36
N GLY A 203 1.05 9.28 19.03
CA GLY A 203 0.48 9.53 17.70
C GLY A 203 0.41 11.02 17.34
N SER A 204 0.17 11.88 18.33
CA SER A 204 0.16 13.34 18.13
C SER A 204 1.55 13.91 17.89
N GLY A 205 2.59 13.38 18.55
CA GLY A 205 3.98 13.81 18.39
C GLY A 205 4.57 13.45 17.04
N PHE A 206 4.33 12.22 16.60
CA PHE A 206 4.75 11.72 15.30
C PHE A 206 4.14 12.51 14.15
N TYR A 207 2.81 12.66 14.14
CA TYR A 207 2.11 13.44 13.13
C TYR A 207 2.64 14.87 13.07
N ARG A 208 2.87 15.51 14.23
CA ARG A 208 3.40 16.86 14.35
C ARG A 208 4.81 16.97 13.76
N LYS A 209 5.70 16.01 14.05
CA LYS A 209 7.07 15.94 13.50
C LYS A 209 7.04 15.99 11.96
N PHE A 210 6.24 15.14 11.31
CA PHE A 210 6.12 15.12 9.85
C PHE A 210 5.45 16.37 9.30
N ARG A 211 4.36 16.83 9.93
CA ARG A 211 3.68 18.07 9.52
C ARG A 211 4.61 19.27 9.54
N ASP A 212 5.32 19.49 10.64
CA ASP A 212 6.20 20.64 10.81
C ASP A 212 7.39 20.58 9.85
N PHE A 213 7.93 19.38 9.62
CA PHE A 213 8.96 19.14 8.61
C PHE A 213 8.46 19.46 7.19
N LEU A 214 7.28 19.01 6.81
CA LEU A 214 6.73 19.26 5.48
C LEU A 214 6.43 20.76 5.28
N LEU A 215 5.85 21.42 6.29
CA LEU A 215 5.63 22.87 6.26
C LEU A 215 6.94 23.64 6.10
N SER A 216 8.00 23.29 6.86
CA SER A 216 9.31 23.94 6.76
C SER A 216 10.00 23.70 5.42
N ASN A 217 9.59 22.66 4.68
CA ASN A 217 10.05 22.36 3.32
C ASN A 217 9.08 22.85 2.23
N GLY A 218 8.16 23.77 2.56
CA GLY A 218 7.30 24.45 1.60
C GLY A 218 6.12 23.62 1.10
N ILE A 219 5.68 22.60 1.84
CA ILE A 219 4.44 21.86 1.56
C ILE A 219 3.31 22.47 2.38
N ASP A 220 2.44 23.24 1.75
CA ASP A 220 1.47 24.14 2.43
C ASP A 220 0.35 23.41 3.17
N LYS A 221 -0.07 22.24 2.68
CA LYS A 221 -1.19 21.47 3.23
C LYS A 221 -0.78 20.00 3.38
N PRO A 222 0.11 19.69 4.33
CA PRO A 222 0.59 18.31 4.50
C PRO A 222 -0.55 17.39 4.92
N ARG A 223 -0.73 16.32 4.16
CA ARG A 223 -1.65 15.21 4.45
C ARG A 223 -0.83 13.96 4.66
N LEU A 224 -1.06 13.25 5.74
CA LEU A 224 -0.32 12.04 6.11
C LEU A 224 -1.24 10.82 6.09
N LYS A 225 -0.75 9.73 5.53
CA LYS A 225 -1.34 8.39 5.61
C LYS A 225 -0.33 7.48 6.30
N MET A 226 -0.68 7.02 7.49
CA MET A 226 0.13 6.04 8.22
C MET A 226 -0.11 4.65 7.65
N ILE A 227 0.94 3.85 7.55
CA ILE A 227 0.89 2.46 7.07
C ILE A 227 1.58 1.59 8.12
N PRO A 228 0.89 0.59 8.69
CA PRO A 228 1.49 -0.31 9.66
C PRO A 228 2.57 -1.17 9.00
N VAL A 229 3.43 -1.75 9.83
CA VAL A 229 4.44 -2.70 9.38
C VAL A 229 3.80 -4.06 9.12
N PHE A 230 4.05 -4.60 7.93
CA PHE A 230 3.65 -5.95 7.57
C PHE A 230 4.88 -6.88 7.59
N ALA A 231 4.80 -7.97 8.38
CA ALA A 231 5.85 -8.99 8.49
C ALA A 231 5.84 -9.92 7.26
N MET A 232 6.18 -9.36 6.11
CA MET A 232 6.19 -10.09 4.82
C MET A 232 7.20 -9.45 3.85
N GLY A 233 7.47 -10.12 2.75
CA GLY A 233 8.44 -9.68 1.77
C GLY A 233 9.85 -9.54 2.37
N GLN A 234 10.44 -8.35 2.33
CA GLN A 234 11.77 -8.09 2.91
C GLN A 234 11.82 -8.26 4.45
N LEU A 235 10.67 -8.18 5.12
CA LEU A 235 10.54 -8.36 6.57
C LEU A 235 10.01 -9.74 6.97
N GLU A 236 9.92 -10.69 6.03
CA GLU A 236 9.48 -12.04 6.35
C GLU A 236 10.47 -12.70 7.34
N GLY A 237 9.94 -13.19 8.46
CA GLY A 237 10.74 -13.75 9.55
C GLY A 237 11.49 -12.75 10.44
N ALA A 238 11.52 -11.46 10.10
CA ALA A 238 12.18 -10.44 10.90
C ALA A 238 11.33 -9.94 12.09
N VAL A 239 10.01 -10.17 12.04
CA VAL A 239 9.06 -9.75 13.09
C VAL A 239 8.69 -10.99 13.93
N PRO A 240 8.92 -10.97 15.27
CA PRO A 240 8.52 -12.09 16.13
C PRO A 240 7.00 -12.22 16.20
N LEU A 241 6.50 -13.47 16.24
CA LEU A 241 5.10 -13.83 16.47
C LEU A 241 4.13 -13.29 15.40
N ALA A 242 4.30 -13.78 14.17
CA ALA A 242 3.25 -13.68 13.17
C ALA A 242 1.97 -14.37 13.70
N GLN A 243 0.90 -13.61 13.88
CA GLN A 243 -0.40 -14.12 14.30
C GLN A 243 -1.31 -14.28 13.08
N TYR A 244 -2.27 -15.20 13.19
CA TYR A 244 -3.29 -15.43 12.18
C TYR A 244 -4.66 -15.02 12.74
N VAL A 245 -5.54 -14.56 11.87
CA VAL A 245 -6.95 -14.35 12.25
C VAL A 245 -7.62 -15.70 12.44
N THR A 246 -8.34 -15.86 13.56
CA THR A 246 -9.13 -17.06 13.83
C THR A 246 -10.62 -16.78 13.65
N THR A 247 -11.42 -17.84 13.52
CA THR A 247 -12.87 -17.69 13.37
C THR A 247 -13.50 -16.99 14.58
N SER A 248 -13.03 -17.29 15.80
CA SER A 248 -13.53 -16.64 17.02
C SER A 248 -13.22 -15.14 17.09
N MET A 249 -12.15 -14.69 16.45
CA MET A 249 -11.82 -13.25 16.38
C MET A 249 -12.80 -12.46 15.49
N LEU A 250 -13.48 -13.14 14.57
CA LEU A 250 -14.47 -12.50 13.70
C LEU A 250 -15.87 -12.45 14.31
N GLU A 251 -16.10 -13.09 15.46
CA GLU A 251 -17.38 -13.04 16.16
C GLU A 251 -17.65 -11.62 16.66
N GLY A 252 -18.69 -10.96 16.12
CA GLY A 252 -19.00 -9.56 16.42
C GLY A 252 -18.07 -8.51 15.79
N PHE A 253 -17.10 -8.93 14.98
CA PHE A 253 -16.20 -8.02 14.29
C PHE A 253 -16.85 -7.44 13.02
N ASP A 254 -16.73 -6.13 12.83
CA ASP A 254 -17.19 -5.47 11.60
C ASP A 254 -16.18 -5.73 10.48
N SER A 255 -16.46 -6.72 9.65
CA SER A 255 -15.61 -7.12 8.54
C SER A 255 -15.48 -6.04 7.45
N ASP A 256 -16.41 -5.07 7.36
CA ASP A 256 -16.35 -3.98 6.38
C ASP A 256 -15.15 -3.04 6.61
N THR A 257 -14.55 -3.11 7.79
CA THR A 257 -13.27 -2.44 8.09
C THR A 257 -12.07 -3.08 7.39
N LEU A 258 -12.19 -4.31 6.87
CA LEU A 258 -11.13 -4.99 6.13
C LEU A 258 -11.19 -4.63 4.64
N GLN A 259 -10.07 -4.15 4.09
CA GLN A 259 -9.99 -3.74 2.69
C GLN A 259 -10.43 -4.83 1.70
N CYS A 260 -10.18 -6.11 1.99
CA CYS A 260 -10.52 -7.22 1.10
C CYS A 260 -12.02 -7.46 0.92
N THR A 261 -12.89 -6.82 1.72
CA THR A 261 -14.36 -6.90 1.56
C THR A 261 -14.91 -5.96 0.49
N SER A 262 -14.13 -4.97 0.06
CA SER A 262 -14.58 -3.92 -0.88
C SER A 262 -13.54 -3.52 -1.94
N SER A 263 -12.39 -4.17 -1.98
CA SER A 263 -11.35 -3.88 -2.98
C SER A 263 -10.82 -5.14 -3.67
N ARG A 264 -10.26 -4.94 -4.86
CA ARG A 264 -9.51 -5.96 -5.61
C ARG A 264 -8.29 -5.32 -6.23
N ILE A 265 -7.29 -6.13 -6.53
CA ILE A 265 -6.11 -5.69 -7.28
C ILE A 265 -5.87 -6.56 -8.51
N VAL A 266 -5.65 -5.89 -9.63
CA VAL A 266 -5.18 -6.48 -10.87
C VAL A 266 -3.65 -6.43 -10.89
N ALA A 267 -3.03 -7.55 -11.13
CA ALA A 267 -1.58 -7.68 -11.29
C ALA A 267 -1.27 -8.73 -12.36
N ASP A 268 -0.01 -8.96 -12.63
CA ASP A 268 0.40 -10.09 -13.45
C ASP A 268 -0.20 -11.39 -12.92
N GLY A 269 -0.74 -12.20 -13.84
CA GLY A 269 -1.42 -13.45 -13.52
C GLY A 269 -2.89 -13.34 -13.08
N GLY A 270 -3.49 -12.13 -12.97
CA GLY A 270 -4.93 -11.98 -12.76
C GLY A 270 -5.37 -11.01 -11.66
N VAL A 271 -6.51 -11.32 -11.03
CA VAL A 271 -7.14 -10.50 -9.99
C VAL A 271 -6.94 -11.16 -8.62
N TYR A 272 -6.42 -10.40 -7.68
CA TYR A 272 -6.10 -10.84 -6.32
C TYR A 272 -6.99 -10.17 -5.28
N ALA A 273 -7.10 -10.81 -4.11
CA ALA A 273 -7.96 -10.39 -3.02
C ALA A 273 -7.59 -9.01 -2.43
N CYS A 274 -6.30 -8.71 -2.30
CA CYS A 274 -5.85 -7.43 -1.78
C CYS A 274 -4.42 -7.07 -2.25
N PRO A 275 -4.02 -5.80 -2.17
CA PRO A 275 -2.70 -5.32 -2.60
C PRO A 275 -1.50 -5.95 -1.87
N LEU A 276 -1.71 -6.45 -0.65
CA LEU A 276 -0.63 -7.07 0.14
C LEU A 276 -0.27 -8.47 -0.34
N LEU A 277 -1.23 -9.21 -0.93
CA LEU A 277 -1.10 -10.62 -1.26
C LEU A 277 -0.99 -10.87 -2.76
N VAL A 278 -0.52 -9.89 -3.52
CA VAL A 278 -0.24 -10.08 -4.95
C VAL A 278 0.89 -11.08 -5.14
N GLY A 279 0.71 -12.00 -6.08
CA GLY A 279 1.66 -13.08 -6.31
C GLY A 279 1.41 -14.33 -5.45
N GLU A 280 0.61 -14.23 -4.37
CA GLU A 280 0.23 -15.37 -3.55
C GLU A 280 -0.84 -16.21 -4.26
N PRO A 281 -0.59 -17.50 -4.55
CA PRO A 281 -1.55 -18.33 -5.31
C PRO A 281 -2.93 -18.43 -4.65
N GLN A 282 -2.99 -18.47 -3.31
CA GLN A 282 -4.24 -18.55 -2.56
C GLN A 282 -5.04 -17.24 -2.54
N ALA A 283 -4.41 -16.11 -2.86
CA ALA A 283 -5.06 -14.80 -2.95
C ALA A 283 -5.58 -14.50 -4.35
N ARG A 284 -5.15 -15.25 -5.37
CA ARG A 284 -5.65 -15.08 -6.75
C ARG A 284 -7.07 -15.61 -6.86
N LEU A 285 -8.00 -14.74 -7.19
CA LEU A 285 -9.43 -15.02 -7.24
C LEU A 285 -9.94 -15.29 -8.67
N SER A 286 -9.31 -14.66 -9.67
CA SER A 286 -9.62 -14.84 -11.08
C SER A 286 -8.36 -14.62 -11.92
N THR A 287 -8.31 -15.20 -13.11
CA THR A 287 -7.21 -15.02 -14.08
C THR A 287 -7.48 -13.87 -15.06
N ASP A 288 -8.74 -13.59 -15.38
CA ASP A 288 -9.10 -12.73 -16.51
C ASP A 288 -10.40 -11.92 -16.34
N SER A 289 -11.20 -12.15 -15.29
CA SER A 289 -12.47 -11.47 -15.04
C SER A 289 -12.48 -10.79 -13.66
N LEU A 290 -12.81 -9.50 -13.64
CA LEU A 290 -13.02 -8.77 -12.41
C LEU A 290 -14.32 -9.21 -11.71
N ALA A 291 -15.38 -9.48 -12.49
CA ALA A 291 -16.66 -9.94 -11.95
C ALA A 291 -16.52 -11.27 -11.21
N ASP A 292 -15.76 -12.23 -11.76
CA ASP A 292 -15.53 -13.53 -11.13
C ASP A 292 -14.68 -13.43 -9.86
N ALA A 293 -13.93 -12.35 -9.71
CA ALA A 293 -13.14 -12.08 -8.51
C ALA A 293 -13.96 -11.47 -7.36
N LEU A 294 -15.25 -11.12 -7.56
CA LEU A 294 -16.11 -10.55 -6.52
C LEU A 294 -16.69 -11.64 -5.62
N GLN A 295 -15.82 -12.39 -4.96
CA GLN A 295 -16.15 -13.53 -4.11
C GLN A 295 -15.55 -13.34 -2.70
N PRO A 296 -16.02 -14.09 -1.67
CA PRO A 296 -15.47 -14.03 -0.31
C PRO A 296 -13.97 -14.25 -0.27
N CYS A 297 -13.31 -13.60 0.69
CA CYS A 297 -11.86 -13.72 0.90
C CYS A 297 -11.55 -14.60 2.10
N THR A 298 -10.60 -15.52 1.94
CA THR A 298 -10.04 -16.31 3.02
C THR A 298 -8.91 -15.54 3.71
N LEU A 299 -9.00 -15.39 5.03
CA LEU A 299 -7.97 -14.73 5.84
C LEU A 299 -6.93 -15.76 6.29
N TYR A 300 -5.95 -16.02 5.44
CA TYR A 300 -5.00 -17.11 5.64
C TYR A 300 -3.57 -16.64 5.92
N HIS A 301 -3.29 -15.35 5.76
CA HIS A 301 -1.94 -14.78 5.87
C HIS A 301 -1.81 -13.95 7.16
N THR A 302 -0.58 -13.85 7.68
CA THR A 302 -0.27 -13.02 8.86
C THR A 302 -0.57 -11.54 8.64
N ALA A 303 -0.43 -11.04 7.41
CA ALA A 303 -0.85 -9.69 7.04
C ALA A 303 -2.34 -9.43 7.28
N CYS A 304 -3.19 -10.45 7.19
CA CYS A 304 -4.61 -10.31 7.51
C CYS A 304 -4.84 -9.97 8.99
N HIS A 305 -3.99 -10.52 9.89
CA HIS A 305 -4.04 -10.18 11.31
C HIS A 305 -3.63 -8.73 11.57
N THR A 306 -2.60 -8.23 10.88
CA THR A 306 -2.23 -6.81 10.96
C THR A 306 -3.39 -5.91 10.55
N CYS A 307 -4.06 -6.19 9.42
CA CYS A 307 -5.26 -5.46 9.00
C CYS A 307 -6.39 -5.55 10.04
N TYR A 308 -6.63 -6.74 10.62
CA TYR A 308 -7.64 -6.94 11.65
C TYR A 308 -7.40 -6.07 12.89
N VAL A 309 -6.16 -6.01 13.38
CA VAL A 309 -5.80 -5.27 14.59
C VAL A 309 -5.78 -3.76 14.36
N THR A 310 -5.32 -3.32 13.19
CA THR A 310 -5.13 -1.89 12.93
C THR A 310 -6.36 -1.21 12.32
N GLY A 311 -7.32 -1.96 11.78
CA GLY A 311 -8.43 -1.42 11.01
C GLY A 311 -7.96 -0.61 9.79
N MET A 312 -6.70 -0.84 9.34
CA MET A 312 -6.07 -0.03 8.30
C MET A 312 -6.63 -0.40 6.94
N THR A 313 -7.19 0.58 6.26
CA THR A 313 -7.42 0.52 4.82
C THR A 313 -6.30 1.26 4.07
N CYS A 314 -5.76 0.66 3.01
CA CYS A 314 -4.82 1.36 2.13
C CYS A 314 -5.52 2.40 1.23
N SER A 315 -6.84 2.36 1.14
CA SER A 315 -7.72 3.31 0.44
C SER A 315 -8.03 4.57 1.28
N ASN A 316 -8.84 5.49 0.74
CA ASN A 316 -9.08 6.82 1.33
C ASN A 316 -10.21 6.85 2.38
N TYR A 317 -10.84 5.74 2.71
CA TYR A 317 -11.99 5.69 3.63
C TYR A 317 -11.72 4.76 4.80
#